data_ad4cd398cba5773d979ec6933b68c4e5
#
_entry.id   ad4cd398cba5773d979ec6933b68c4e5
#
_cell.length_a   1.000
_cell.length_b   1.000
_cell.length_c   1.000
_cell.angle_alpha   90.00
_cell.angle_beta   90.00
_cell.angle_gamma   90.00
#
_symmetry.space_group_name_H-M   'P 1'
#
loop_
_entity.id
_entity.type
_entity.pdbx_description
1 polymer ?
#
loop_
_entity_poly.entity_id
_entity_poly.type
_entity_poly.pdbx_seq_one_letter_code
_entity_poly.pdbx_strand_id
1 'polypeptide(L)'
;MSETIPSPADISAPVVRVRIAPSPTGDPHVGTAYIGLINYLYARQRGGQFVLRIEDTDRTRFVPTSEQMIFDALHWLGLNWDEGPDVGGPYGPYRQSERTEIYRKHADLLLANHTAYRCFCTAEELEASRQAQIAAKLPARYAGTCRDLSSATIEANLAAGKSFVIRMKVPAQGSTTFTDELRGAITFDHNNVDDQVLLKSDGYPTYHLANVVDDHLMHITDVIRAEEWISSTPKHVLLYQAFGWPMPRFWHMPLLRNHDKSKISKRKNPVSLIYYRQAGFLPEAVLNFLGLLGGGMPADFNNGTEKFTLAEMQQNFEVKNIRTGGPVFDLTKLKWLNGEYLRAMAPADFYAALRSTVLSDAYLAQIAGTIQTRIELLSQFGDLTNFFFADNIHPPVEVFLPKKRTLEETLAFAVEQLAVLEATDWIAEAIEPALKKLGEEKQWSVKENFMLLRAIVTGSTMSPPLTESLVIFGKARTLDRMRRFLDAENKKNAQKK
;
A
#
# COMPACT_ATOMS: atom_id res chain seq x y z
N MET A 1 21.59 -31.01 50.09
CA MET A 1 21.09 -29.74 49.54
C MET A 1 20.03 -30.10 48.51
N SER A 2 18.75 -29.90 48.84
CA SER A 2 17.66 -30.21 47.94
C SER A 2 17.50 -29.05 46.97
N GLU A 3 17.73 -29.32 45.70
CA GLU A 3 17.36 -28.39 44.63
C GLU A 3 15.85 -28.30 44.57
N THR A 4 15.31 -27.15 44.92
CA THR A 4 13.90 -26.80 44.73
C THR A 4 13.64 -26.59 43.24
N ILE A 5 12.85 -27.50 42.64
CA ILE A 5 12.30 -27.33 41.29
C ILE A 5 11.39 -26.10 41.34
N PRO A 6 11.58 -25.10 40.48
CA PRO A 6 10.73 -23.91 40.45
C PRO A 6 9.27 -24.32 40.05
N SER A 7 8.33 -23.70 40.73
CA SER A 7 6.87 -23.88 40.53
C SER A 7 6.47 -23.44 39.12
N PRO A 8 5.43 -24.08 38.51
CA PRO A 8 4.93 -23.73 37.15
C PRO A 8 4.27 -22.34 37.03
N ALA A 9 4.34 -21.50 38.04
CA ALA A 9 3.64 -20.23 38.10
C ALA A 9 4.39 -19.01 37.48
N ASP A 10 5.61 -19.19 36.94
CA ASP A 10 6.47 -18.10 36.42
C ASP A 10 6.70 -18.13 34.89
N ILE A 11 5.79 -18.70 34.12
CA ILE A 11 5.79 -18.49 32.66
C ILE A 11 5.00 -17.21 32.43
N SER A 12 5.68 -16.05 32.45
CA SER A 12 5.09 -14.81 31.96
C SER A 12 4.53 -15.06 30.55
N ALA A 13 3.29 -14.64 30.30
CA ALA A 13 2.69 -14.74 28.96
C ALA A 13 3.68 -14.17 27.93
N PRO A 14 3.86 -14.80 26.77
CA PRO A 14 4.81 -14.32 25.78
C PRO A 14 4.50 -12.86 25.42
N VAL A 15 5.54 -12.02 25.37
CA VAL A 15 5.39 -10.62 24.98
C VAL A 15 4.71 -10.56 23.63
N VAL A 16 3.63 -9.77 23.54
CA VAL A 16 2.90 -9.58 22.28
C VAL A 16 3.83 -8.95 21.25
N ARG A 17 3.90 -9.55 20.08
CA ARG A 17 4.69 -9.06 18.95
C ARG A 17 3.85 -9.05 17.68
N VAL A 18 3.72 -7.89 17.08
CA VAL A 18 2.99 -7.66 15.83
C VAL A 18 3.88 -6.98 14.81
N ARG A 19 3.47 -6.97 13.55
CA ARG A 19 4.26 -6.36 12.49
C ARG A 19 3.39 -5.68 11.44
N ILE A 20 3.92 -4.59 10.90
CA ILE A 20 3.53 -4.07 9.59
C ILE A 20 4.60 -4.47 8.57
N ALA A 21 4.17 -4.98 7.42
CA ALA A 21 5.07 -5.57 6.43
C ALA A 21 4.78 -5.04 5.01
N PRO A 22 5.07 -3.75 4.75
CA PRO A 22 4.83 -3.15 3.44
C PRO A 22 5.87 -3.59 2.40
N SER A 23 5.41 -3.72 1.13
CA SER A 23 6.29 -3.88 -0.02
C SER A 23 6.64 -2.52 -0.61
N PRO A 24 7.92 -2.22 -0.91
CA PRO A 24 8.37 -0.93 -1.46
C PRO A 24 8.13 -0.85 -2.97
N THR A 25 6.86 -0.81 -3.38
CA THR A 25 6.41 -0.83 -4.78
C THR A 25 5.76 0.48 -5.25
N GLY A 26 6.03 1.57 -4.56
CA GLY A 26 5.51 2.91 -4.83
C GLY A 26 5.05 3.63 -3.56
N ASP A 27 4.20 4.64 -3.72
CA ASP A 27 3.72 5.46 -2.61
C ASP A 27 3.03 4.62 -1.52
N PRO A 28 3.30 4.89 -0.23
CA PRO A 28 2.64 4.21 0.87
C PRO A 28 1.12 4.47 0.84
N HIS A 29 0.36 3.38 0.94
CA HIS A 29 -1.09 3.39 0.79
C HIS A 29 -1.77 3.69 2.13
N VAL A 30 -2.90 4.42 2.12
CA VAL A 30 -3.71 4.68 3.33
C VAL A 30 -4.16 3.40 4.03
N GLY A 31 -4.33 2.30 3.29
CA GLY A 31 -4.59 0.97 3.87
C GLY A 31 -3.42 0.45 4.71
N THR A 32 -2.18 0.78 4.34
CA THR A 32 -1.00 0.45 5.16
C THR A 32 -1.03 1.22 6.48
N ALA A 33 -1.40 2.51 6.45
CA ALA A 33 -1.58 3.29 7.68
C ALA A 33 -2.70 2.73 8.56
N TYR A 34 -3.82 2.31 7.98
CA TYR A 34 -4.93 1.69 8.71
C TYR A 34 -4.50 0.41 9.43
N ILE A 35 -3.86 -0.51 8.71
CA ILE A 35 -3.34 -1.75 9.31
C ILE A 35 -2.20 -1.44 10.30
N GLY A 36 -1.32 -0.49 9.98
CA GLY A 36 -0.24 -0.03 10.85
C GLY A 36 -0.77 0.51 12.18
N LEU A 37 -1.79 1.37 12.14
CA LEU A 37 -2.44 1.90 13.35
C LEU A 37 -2.99 0.79 14.24
N ILE A 38 -3.71 -0.18 13.68
CA ILE A 38 -4.28 -1.29 14.47
C ILE A 38 -3.18 -2.14 15.10
N ASN A 39 -2.12 -2.48 14.36
CA ASN A 39 -0.96 -3.20 14.91
C ASN A 39 -0.31 -2.38 16.04
N TYR A 40 -0.07 -1.10 15.81
CA TYR A 40 0.52 -0.19 16.79
C TYR A 40 -0.30 -0.15 18.09
N LEU A 41 -1.61 0.09 17.98
CA LEU A 41 -2.50 0.14 19.14
C LEU A 41 -2.53 -1.19 19.90
N TYR A 42 -2.61 -2.30 19.16
CA TYR A 42 -2.63 -3.64 19.74
C TYR A 42 -1.35 -3.95 20.54
N ALA A 43 -0.19 -3.59 20.00
CA ALA A 43 1.10 -3.74 20.69
C ALA A 43 1.16 -2.84 21.93
N ARG A 44 0.89 -1.54 21.78
CA ARG A 44 1.04 -0.57 22.87
C ARG A 44 0.12 -0.88 24.07
N GLN A 45 -1.12 -1.30 23.83
CA GLN A 45 -2.04 -1.69 24.90
C GLN A 45 -1.57 -2.88 25.74
N ARG A 46 -0.73 -3.73 25.16
CA ARG A 46 -0.25 -4.99 25.78
C ARG A 46 1.21 -4.95 26.21
N GLY A 47 1.83 -3.75 26.18
CA GLY A 47 3.27 -3.62 26.46
C GLY A 47 4.13 -4.42 25.49
N GLY A 48 3.63 -4.67 24.29
CA GLY A 48 4.26 -5.49 23.26
C GLY A 48 5.13 -4.68 22.29
N GLN A 49 5.64 -5.39 21.27
CA GLN A 49 6.55 -4.86 20.25
C GLN A 49 5.84 -4.69 18.93
N PHE A 50 6.05 -3.55 18.27
CA PHE A 50 5.59 -3.26 16.91
C PHE A 50 6.79 -3.27 15.97
N VAL A 51 6.83 -4.23 15.05
CA VAL A 51 7.94 -4.48 14.12
C VAL A 51 7.61 -3.93 12.74
N LEU A 52 8.56 -3.25 12.11
CA LEU A 52 8.52 -2.92 10.69
C LEU A 52 9.38 -3.90 9.91
N ARG A 53 8.79 -4.63 8.95
CA ARG A 53 9.51 -5.51 8.02
C ARG A 53 9.28 -5.07 6.59
N ILE A 54 10.33 -4.93 5.80
CA ILE A 54 10.23 -4.56 4.38
C ILE A 54 10.19 -5.83 3.53
N GLU A 55 9.10 -6.00 2.75
CA GLU A 55 8.89 -7.13 1.85
C GLU A 55 9.29 -6.76 0.41
N ASP A 56 10.58 -6.77 0.14
CA ASP A 56 11.25 -6.32 -1.10
C ASP A 56 11.71 -7.47 -2.01
N THR A 57 11.10 -8.64 -1.89
CA THR A 57 11.43 -9.83 -2.70
C THR A 57 10.90 -9.78 -4.13
N ASP A 58 10.01 -8.84 -4.44
CA ASP A 58 9.53 -8.57 -5.79
C ASP A 58 10.42 -7.51 -6.47
N ARG A 59 11.50 -7.98 -7.09
CA ARG A 59 12.48 -7.11 -7.74
C ARG A 59 11.94 -6.41 -8.99
N THR A 60 10.87 -6.92 -9.60
CA THR A 60 10.28 -6.33 -10.82
C THR A 60 9.45 -5.09 -10.52
N ARG A 61 8.88 -4.99 -9.32
CA ARG A 61 8.08 -3.85 -8.86
C ARG A 61 8.78 -2.97 -7.82
N PHE A 62 10.03 -3.26 -7.53
CA PHE A 62 10.80 -2.49 -6.55
C PHE A 62 11.03 -1.05 -7.01
N VAL A 63 10.73 -0.09 -6.14
CA VAL A 63 10.98 1.35 -6.36
C VAL A 63 11.98 1.84 -5.31
N PRO A 64 13.19 2.28 -5.67
CA PRO A 64 14.25 2.59 -4.71
C PRO A 64 13.89 3.59 -3.62
N THR A 65 13.05 4.60 -3.94
CA THR A 65 12.62 5.64 -3.01
C THR A 65 11.46 5.24 -2.11
N SER A 66 10.79 4.12 -2.42
CA SER A 66 9.55 3.72 -1.75
C SER A 66 9.76 3.34 -0.29
N GLU A 67 10.89 2.74 0.05
CA GLU A 67 11.21 2.38 1.44
C GLU A 67 11.29 3.63 2.33
N GLN A 68 12.04 4.65 1.90
CA GLN A 68 12.12 5.91 2.64
C GLN A 68 10.76 6.60 2.75
N MET A 69 9.97 6.57 1.69
CA MET A 69 8.60 7.12 1.73
C MET A 69 7.71 6.38 2.73
N ILE A 70 7.87 5.06 2.91
CA ILE A 70 7.16 4.28 3.94
C ILE A 70 7.57 4.75 5.34
N PHE A 71 8.88 4.89 5.61
CA PHE A 71 9.39 5.38 6.90
C PHE A 71 8.85 6.78 7.21
N ASP A 72 9.00 7.70 6.26
CA ASP A 72 8.55 9.09 6.40
C ASP A 72 7.04 9.20 6.65
N ALA A 73 6.24 8.35 6.00
CA ALA A 73 4.80 8.36 6.16
C ALA A 73 4.36 7.81 7.53
N LEU A 74 4.98 6.73 8.00
CA LEU A 74 4.69 6.15 9.31
C LEU A 74 5.17 7.06 10.44
N HIS A 75 6.36 7.65 10.33
CA HIS A 75 6.87 8.65 11.28
C HIS A 75 6.00 9.91 11.31
N TRP A 76 5.56 10.40 10.15
CA TRP A 76 4.61 11.54 10.09
C TRP A 76 3.32 11.25 10.85
N LEU A 77 2.84 9.99 10.82
CA LEU A 77 1.67 9.56 11.59
C LEU A 77 1.99 9.27 13.07
N GLY A 78 3.26 9.29 13.50
CA GLY A 78 3.65 8.92 14.85
C GLY A 78 3.55 7.42 15.15
N LEU A 79 3.45 6.59 14.12
CA LEU A 79 3.42 5.12 14.23
C LEU A 79 4.85 4.55 14.26
N ASN A 80 5.60 4.90 15.30
CA ASN A 80 6.98 4.49 15.46
C ASN A 80 7.08 3.02 15.88
N TRP A 81 7.95 2.27 15.19
CA TRP A 81 8.23 0.86 15.44
C TRP A 81 9.40 0.68 16.42
N ASP A 82 9.42 -0.47 17.07
CA ASP A 82 10.46 -0.83 18.06
C ASP A 82 11.63 -1.56 17.41
N GLU A 83 11.37 -2.28 16.32
CA GLU A 83 12.35 -3.03 15.55
C GLU A 83 12.08 -2.83 14.04
N GLY A 84 13.14 -2.67 13.26
CA GLY A 84 13.01 -2.43 11.84
C GLY A 84 14.34 -2.22 11.12
N PRO A 85 14.32 -1.97 9.79
CA PRO A 85 15.52 -1.87 8.98
C PRO A 85 16.48 -0.73 9.38
N ASP A 86 15.95 0.34 9.97
CA ASP A 86 16.67 1.56 10.36
C ASP A 86 17.01 1.61 11.85
N VAL A 87 16.16 1.04 12.70
CA VAL A 87 16.38 1.02 14.16
C VAL A 87 17.06 -0.26 14.64
N GLY A 88 17.13 -1.30 13.78
CA GLY A 88 17.67 -2.60 14.14
C GLY A 88 16.75 -3.41 15.04
N GLY A 89 17.33 -4.37 15.78
CA GLY A 89 16.64 -5.26 16.70
C GLY A 89 17.26 -6.65 16.74
N PRO A 90 16.81 -7.54 17.67
CA PRO A 90 17.46 -8.83 17.91
C PRO A 90 17.21 -9.88 16.83
N TYR A 91 16.22 -9.68 15.94
CA TYR A 91 15.78 -10.67 14.94
C TYR A 91 16.04 -10.23 13.50
N GLY A 92 16.93 -9.25 13.30
CA GLY A 92 17.32 -8.77 11.97
C GLY A 92 17.98 -9.84 11.09
N PRO A 93 18.22 -9.50 9.82
CA PRO A 93 17.80 -8.28 9.12
C PRO A 93 16.28 -8.18 8.95
N TYR A 94 15.75 -6.94 8.79
CA TYR A 94 14.31 -6.67 8.64
C TYR A 94 13.91 -6.34 7.19
N ARG A 95 14.83 -6.50 6.23
CA ARG A 95 14.55 -6.52 4.79
C ARG A 95 14.58 -7.97 4.30
N GLN A 96 13.55 -8.38 3.59
CA GLN A 96 13.47 -9.77 3.10
C GLN A 96 14.54 -10.10 2.07
N SER A 97 14.96 -9.15 1.26
CA SER A 97 16.05 -9.33 0.29
C SER A 97 17.39 -9.70 0.95
N GLU A 98 17.60 -9.33 2.22
CA GLU A 98 18.80 -9.64 3.00
C GLU A 98 18.74 -11.02 3.69
N ARG A 99 17.65 -11.77 3.53
CA ARG A 99 17.35 -13.04 4.23
C ARG A 99 17.28 -14.25 3.29
N THR A 100 17.74 -14.14 2.06
CA THR A 100 17.59 -15.18 1.01
C THR A 100 18.14 -16.55 1.44
N GLU A 101 19.28 -16.60 2.15
CA GLU A 101 19.85 -17.84 2.66
C GLU A 101 18.97 -18.51 3.71
N ILE A 102 18.29 -17.72 4.55
CA ILE A 102 17.34 -18.23 5.53
C ILE A 102 16.18 -18.93 4.79
N TYR A 103 15.63 -18.30 3.77
CA TYR A 103 14.50 -18.88 3.01
C TYR A 103 14.92 -20.13 2.23
N ARG A 104 16.11 -20.14 1.63
CA ARG A 104 16.66 -21.31 0.94
C ARG A 104 16.75 -22.50 1.89
N LYS A 105 17.37 -22.30 3.06
CA LYS A 105 17.48 -23.33 4.11
C LYS A 105 16.11 -23.90 4.50
N HIS A 106 15.08 -23.05 4.66
CA HIS A 106 13.75 -23.50 5.02
C HIS A 106 13.01 -24.18 3.86
N ALA A 107 13.25 -23.76 2.63
CA ALA A 107 12.74 -24.47 1.44
C ALA A 107 13.37 -25.87 1.30
N ASP A 108 14.64 -26.03 1.62
CA ASP A 108 15.33 -27.33 1.62
C ASP A 108 14.78 -28.25 2.73
N LEU A 109 14.42 -27.72 3.91
CA LEU A 109 13.72 -28.50 4.94
C LEU A 109 12.37 -29.02 4.45
N LEU A 110 11.60 -28.20 3.72
CA LEU A 110 10.31 -28.63 3.16
C LEU A 110 10.49 -29.68 2.03
N LEU A 111 11.57 -29.64 1.29
CA LEU A 111 11.92 -30.70 0.32
C LEU A 111 12.29 -31.98 1.04
N ALA A 112 13.11 -31.90 2.10
CA ALA A 112 13.57 -33.05 2.87
C ALA A 112 12.43 -33.80 3.58
N ASN A 113 11.41 -33.09 4.08
CA ASN A 113 10.25 -33.67 4.73
C ASN A 113 9.06 -33.95 3.78
N HIS A 114 9.30 -33.84 2.46
CA HIS A 114 8.33 -34.11 1.39
C HIS A 114 7.05 -33.27 1.39
N THR A 115 7.06 -32.11 2.07
CA THR A 115 5.96 -31.14 2.05
C THR A 115 6.11 -30.07 0.96
N ALA A 116 7.22 -30.12 0.22
CA ALA A 116 7.46 -29.37 -1.01
C ALA A 116 8.13 -30.24 -2.08
N TYR A 117 8.18 -29.77 -3.31
CA TYR A 117 8.80 -30.45 -4.42
C TYR A 117 9.35 -29.48 -5.47
N ARG A 118 10.30 -29.95 -6.30
CA ARG A 118 10.87 -29.19 -7.42
C ARG A 118 9.95 -29.25 -8.63
N CYS A 119 9.64 -28.10 -9.20
CA CYS A 119 8.86 -27.97 -10.43
C CYS A 119 9.75 -27.40 -11.54
N PHE A 120 9.91 -28.15 -12.62
CA PHE A 120 10.75 -27.83 -13.76
C PHE A 120 9.96 -27.31 -14.97
N CYS A 121 8.66 -27.05 -14.82
CA CYS A 121 7.83 -26.49 -15.90
C CYS A 121 8.34 -25.13 -16.34
N THR A 122 8.38 -24.91 -17.65
CA THR A 122 8.68 -23.61 -18.24
C THR A 122 7.47 -22.67 -18.17
N ALA A 123 7.68 -21.37 -18.42
CA ALA A 123 6.58 -20.39 -18.48
C ALA A 123 5.58 -20.73 -19.58
N GLU A 124 6.07 -21.23 -20.73
CA GLU A 124 5.25 -21.62 -21.89
C GLU A 124 4.38 -22.83 -21.55
N GLU A 125 4.95 -23.86 -20.89
CA GLU A 125 4.19 -25.04 -20.45
C GLU A 125 3.10 -24.69 -19.44
N LEU A 126 3.40 -23.79 -18.49
CA LEU A 126 2.43 -23.31 -17.50
C LEU A 126 1.31 -22.50 -18.17
N GLU A 127 1.64 -21.64 -19.13
CA GLU A 127 0.63 -20.84 -19.84
C GLU A 127 -0.23 -21.74 -20.75
N ALA A 128 0.36 -22.70 -21.46
CA ALA A 128 -0.39 -23.67 -22.25
C ALA A 128 -1.38 -24.48 -21.41
N SER A 129 -0.94 -24.94 -20.22
CA SER A 129 -1.80 -25.64 -19.27
C SER A 129 -2.95 -24.74 -18.77
N ARG A 130 -2.66 -23.48 -18.47
CA ARG A 130 -3.65 -22.48 -18.05
C ARG A 130 -4.71 -22.24 -19.13
N GLN A 131 -4.29 -22.07 -20.39
CA GLN A 131 -5.21 -21.86 -21.50
C GLN A 131 -6.09 -23.08 -21.76
N ALA A 132 -5.55 -24.29 -21.66
CA ALA A 132 -6.33 -25.52 -21.78
C ALA A 132 -7.41 -25.64 -20.69
N GLN A 133 -7.09 -25.26 -19.44
CA GLN A 133 -8.05 -25.25 -18.34
C GLN A 133 -9.16 -24.22 -18.57
N ILE A 134 -8.80 -23.00 -19.02
CA ILE A 134 -9.78 -21.95 -19.33
C ILE A 134 -10.72 -22.41 -20.46
N ALA A 135 -10.17 -23.01 -21.53
CA ALA A 135 -10.96 -23.56 -22.64
C ALA A 135 -11.92 -24.66 -22.18
N ALA A 136 -11.50 -25.48 -21.22
CA ALA A 136 -12.32 -26.51 -20.57
C ALA A 136 -13.28 -25.95 -19.48
N LYS A 137 -13.31 -24.63 -19.25
CA LYS A 137 -14.08 -23.98 -18.18
C LYS A 137 -13.76 -24.49 -16.76
N LEU A 138 -12.51 -24.92 -16.55
CA LEU A 138 -11.99 -25.32 -15.26
C LEU A 138 -11.27 -24.16 -14.58
N PRO A 139 -11.19 -24.13 -13.25
CA PRO A 139 -10.39 -23.15 -12.53
C PRO A 139 -8.91 -23.22 -12.98
N ALA A 140 -8.37 -22.07 -13.38
CA ALA A 140 -6.96 -21.98 -13.80
C ALA A 140 -6.05 -22.10 -12.58
N ARG A 141 -5.34 -23.23 -12.44
CA ARG A 141 -4.40 -23.55 -11.37
C ARG A 141 -3.25 -24.38 -11.88
N TYR A 142 -2.21 -24.53 -11.09
CA TYR A 142 -1.12 -25.45 -11.43
C TYR A 142 -1.64 -26.90 -11.52
N ALA A 143 -1.35 -27.57 -12.64
CA ALA A 143 -1.89 -28.91 -12.92
C ALA A 143 -1.19 -30.06 -12.14
N GLY A 144 -0.17 -29.74 -11.32
CA GLY A 144 0.57 -30.76 -10.58
C GLY A 144 1.59 -31.56 -11.39
N THR A 145 1.94 -31.14 -12.61
CA THR A 145 2.79 -31.87 -13.57
C THR A 145 4.07 -32.44 -12.96
N CYS A 146 4.74 -31.68 -12.09
CA CYS A 146 6.00 -32.11 -11.44
C CYS A 146 5.81 -32.66 -10.03
N ARG A 147 4.58 -32.77 -9.54
CA ARG A 147 4.28 -33.08 -8.14
C ARG A 147 4.79 -34.45 -7.68
N ASP A 148 4.73 -35.43 -8.57
CA ASP A 148 5.03 -36.83 -8.23
C ASP A 148 6.11 -37.40 -9.17
N LEU A 149 7.08 -36.54 -9.58
CA LEU A 149 8.26 -36.96 -10.33
C LEU A 149 9.10 -37.97 -9.53
N SER A 150 9.61 -39.01 -10.20
CA SER A 150 10.54 -39.93 -9.57
C SER A 150 11.87 -39.28 -9.23
N SER A 151 12.58 -39.81 -8.22
CA SER A 151 13.91 -39.31 -7.86
C SER A 151 14.87 -39.35 -9.04
N ALA A 152 14.83 -40.38 -9.84
CA ALA A 152 15.66 -40.51 -11.05
C ALA A 152 15.38 -39.40 -12.08
N THR A 153 14.09 -39.02 -12.27
CA THR A 153 13.70 -37.92 -13.16
C THR A 153 14.17 -36.56 -12.61
N ILE A 154 14.06 -36.38 -11.30
CA ILE A 154 14.52 -35.15 -10.64
C ILE A 154 16.03 -35.00 -10.79
N GLU A 155 16.80 -36.07 -10.51
CA GLU A 155 18.25 -36.11 -10.67
C GLU A 155 18.70 -35.86 -12.11
N ALA A 156 18.04 -36.49 -13.09
CA ALA A 156 18.30 -36.24 -14.50
C ALA A 156 18.05 -34.79 -14.91
N ASN A 157 16.98 -34.18 -14.43
CA ASN A 157 16.68 -32.76 -14.70
C ASN A 157 17.70 -31.82 -14.05
N LEU A 158 18.12 -32.11 -12.81
CA LEU A 158 19.18 -31.36 -12.14
C LEU A 158 20.54 -31.51 -12.83
N ALA A 159 20.91 -32.71 -13.21
CA ALA A 159 22.15 -33.00 -13.98
C ALA A 159 22.15 -32.30 -15.33
N ALA A 160 20.98 -32.17 -15.97
CA ALA A 160 20.79 -31.41 -17.21
C ALA A 160 20.80 -29.89 -17.01
N GLY A 161 20.98 -29.39 -15.79
CA GLY A 161 21.00 -27.97 -15.49
C GLY A 161 19.64 -27.25 -15.67
N LYS A 162 18.53 -27.99 -15.65
CA LYS A 162 17.20 -27.35 -15.81
C LYS A 162 16.88 -26.44 -14.63
N SER A 163 16.42 -25.25 -14.96
CA SER A 163 15.88 -24.31 -13.96
C SER A 163 14.64 -24.88 -13.28
N PHE A 164 14.47 -24.63 -12.01
CA PHE A 164 13.30 -25.07 -11.25
C PHE A 164 12.85 -24.05 -10.22
N VAL A 165 11.60 -24.19 -9.79
CA VAL A 165 11.05 -23.51 -8.62
C VAL A 165 10.72 -24.58 -7.56
N ILE A 166 10.63 -24.19 -6.29
CA ILE A 166 10.12 -25.06 -5.23
C ILE A 166 8.67 -24.71 -4.98
N ARG A 167 7.80 -25.73 -5.07
CA ARG A 167 6.37 -25.60 -4.80
C ARG A 167 5.98 -26.33 -3.52
N MET A 168 5.03 -25.74 -2.80
CA MET A 168 4.33 -26.41 -1.71
C MET A 168 3.59 -27.64 -2.21
N LYS A 169 3.55 -28.71 -1.39
CA LYS A 169 2.78 -29.91 -1.67
C LYS A 169 1.53 -29.92 -0.78
N VAL A 170 0.44 -29.34 -1.26
CA VAL A 170 -0.84 -29.32 -0.54
C VAL A 170 -1.41 -30.76 -0.46
N PRO A 171 -1.94 -31.23 0.68
CA PRO A 171 -2.57 -32.56 0.74
C PRO A 171 -3.67 -32.71 -0.31
N ALA A 172 -3.72 -33.88 -0.98
CA ALA A 172 -4.63 -34.12 -2.11
C ALA A 172 -6.12 -34.13 -1.70
N GLN A 173 -6.41 -34.39 -0.44
CA GLN A 173 -7.78 -34.46 0.11
C GLN A 173 -7.83 -33.82 1.50
N GLY A 174 -9.04 -33.47 1.95
CA GLY A 174 -9.26 -32.88 3.25
C GLY A 174 -9.41 -31.38 3.22
N SER A 175 -9.28 -30.75 4.37
CA SER A 175 -9.44 -29.31 4.52
C SER A 175 -8.50 -28.76 5.57
N THR A 176 -8.22 -27.46 5.46
CA THR A 176 -7.49 -26.69 6.47
C THR A 176 -8.44 -25.73 7.14
N THR A 177 -8.53 -25.81 8.47
CA THR A 177 -9.30 -24.88 9.31
C THR A 177 -8.35 -24.06 10.17
N PHE A 178 -8.60 -22.77 10.28
CA PHE A 178 -7.92 -21.87 11.22
C PHE A 178 -8.94 -20.96 11.90
N THR A 179 -8.59 -20.44 13.07
CA THR A 179 -9.39 -19.45 13.78
C THR A 179 -8.91 -18.05 13.39
N ASP A 180 -9.82 -17.24 12.88
CA ASP A 180 -9.66 -15.80 12.76
C ASP A 180 -10.32 -15.14 13.97
N GLU A 181 -9.59 -14.29 14.65
CA GLU A 181 -10.05 -13.70 15.93
C GLU A 181 -11.26 -12.74 15.76
N LEU A 182 -11.51 -12.23 14.52
CA LEU A 182 -12.69 -11.42 14.21
C LEU A 182 -13.84 -12.20 13.57
N ARG A 183 -13.53 -13.32 12.90
CA ARG A 183 -14.49 -14.02 12.03
C ARG A 183 -14.80 -15.43 12.50
N GLY A 184 -14.09 -15.91 13.53
CA GLY A 184 -14.21 -17.29 14.02
C GLY A 184 -13.51 -18.30 13.12
N ALA A 185 -13.98 -19.54 13.15
CA ALA A 185 -13.38 -20.63 12.37
C ALA A 185 -13.65 -20.48 10.86
N ILE A 186 -12.59 -20.55 10.05
CA ILE A 186 -12.65 -20.50 8.58
C ILE A 186 -12.01 -21.77 8.03
N THR A 187 -12.74 -22.47 7.16
CA THR A 187 -12.32 -23.75 6.56
C THR A 187 -12.17 -23.62 5.06
N PHE A 188 -11.07 -24.14 4.52
CA PHE A 188 -10.81 -24.25 3.09
C PHE A 188 -10.60 -25.71 2.71
N ASP A 189 -11.35 -26.19 1.73
CA ASP A 189 -11.11 -27.49 1.09
C ASP A 189 -9.78 -27.44 0.32
N HIS A 190 -8.94 -28.47 0.44
CA HIS A 190 -7.64 -28.52 -0.22
C HIS A 190 -7.74 -28.48 -1.74
N ASN A 191 -8.87 -28.92 -2.32
CA ASN A 191 -9.12 -28.76 -3.76
C ASN A 191 -9.15 -27.29 -4.22
N ASN A 192 -9.32 -26.34 -3.30
CA ASN A 192 -9.31 -24.89 -3.58
C ASN A 192 -7.99 -24.21 -3.17
N VAL A 193 -7.00 -25.00 -2.73
CA VAL A 193 -5.68 -24.50 -2.34
C VAL A 193 -4.65 -24.97 -3.35
N ASP A 194 -3.96 -24.04 -4.00
CA ASP A 194 -3.00 -24.32 -5.05
C ASP A 194 -1.62 -24.71 -4.50
N ASP A 195 -0.88 -25.58 -5.21
CA ASP A 195 0.53 -25.87 -4.95
C ASP A 195 1.39 -24.65 -5.29
N GLN A 196 1.38 -23.68 -4.40
CA GLN A 196 1.99 -22.37 -4.58
C GLN A 196 3.51 -22.45 -4.69
N VAL A 197 4.12 -21.65 -5.57
CA VAL A 197 5.57 -21.47 -5.56
C VAL A 197 5.99 -20.84 -4.22
N LEU A 198 6.96 -21.45 -3.57
CA LEU A 198 7.58 -21.01 -2.33
C LEU A 198 8.90 -20.31 -2.58
N LEU A 199 9.78 -20.90 -3.40
CA LEU A 199 11.06 -20.34 -3.82
C LEU A 199 11.11 -20.26 -5.34
N LYS A 200 11.43 -19.09 -5.86
CA LYS A 200 11.57 -18.81 -7.29
C LYS A 200 12.91 -19.34 -7.83
N SER A 201 13.03 -19.46 -9.14
CA SER A 201 14.26 -19.91 -9.81
C SER A 201 15.43 -18.94 -9.65
N ASP A 202 15.17 -17.67 -9.36
CA ASP A 202 16.17 -16.66 -9.02
C ASP A 202 16.68 -16.74 -7.58
N GLY A 203 16.15 -17.67 -6.77
CA GLY A 203 16.50 -17.87 -5.36
C GLY A 203 15.75 -16.97 -4.38
N TYR A 204 14.90 -16.07 -4.85
CA TYR A 204 14.04 -15.28 -3.98
C TYR A 204 12.78 -16.05 -3.58
N PRO A 205 12.32 -15.92 -2.33
CA PRO A 205 11.06 -16.51 -1.88
C PRO A 205 9.88 -15.79 -2.51
N THR A 206 8.74 -16.47 -2.53
CA THR A 206 7.46 -15.78 -2.65
C THR A 206 7.00 -15.31 -1.28
N TYR A 207 5.99 -14.43 -1.27
CA TYR A 207 5.35 -13.93 -0.05
C TYR A 207 5.01 -15.04 0.95
N HIS A 208 4.51 -16.19 0.48
CA HIS A 208 4.02 -17.26 1.36
C HIS A 208 5.12 -17.88 2.22
N LEU A 209 6.28 -18.19 1.64
CA LEU A 209 7.42 -18.73 2.39
C LEU A 209 8.02 -17.65 3.28
N ALA A 210 8.32 -16.48 2.70
CA ALA A 210 8.98 -15.41 3.42
C ALA A 210 8.19 -14.96 4.65
N ASN A 211 6.88 -14.74 4.49
CA ASN A 211 6.00 -14.30 5.57
C ASN A 211 5.99 -15.29 6.75
N VAL A 212 5.82 -16.59 6.49
CA VAL A 212 5.75 -17.62 7.53
C VAL A 212 7.09 -17.78 8.25
N VAL A 213 8.19 -17.84 7.50
CA VAL A 213 9.53 -17.99 8.06
C VAL A 213 9.88 -16.79 8.92
N ASP A 214 9.61 -15.58 8.45
CA ASP A 214 9.92 -14.36 9.18
C ASP A 214 9.03 -14.17 10.39
N ASP A 215 7.73 -14.42 10.28
CA ASP A 215 6.81 -14.32 11.41
C ASP A 215 7.23 -15.28 12.53
N HIS A 216 7.69 -16.50 12.19
CA HIS A 216 8.22 -17.44 13.18
C HIS A 216 9.55 -16.97 13.79
N LEU A 217 10.54 -16.64 12.96
CA LEU A 217 11.88 -16.27 13.43
C LEU A 217 11.94 -14.90 14.13
N MET A 218 10.98 -14.02 13.85
CA MET A 218 10.80 -12.74 14.54
C MET A 218 9.84 -12.85 15.73
N HIS A 219 9.44 -14.08 16.08
CA HIS A 219 8.52 -14.37 17.20
C HIS A 219 7.22 -13.58 17.17
N ILE A 220 6.62 -13.39 15.99
CA ILE A 220 5.34 -12.72 15.83
C ILE A 220 4.24 -13.58 16.47
N THR A 221 3.52 -13.00 17.43
CA THR A 221 2.44 -13.67 18.15
C THR A 221 1.08 -13.46 17.52
N ASP A 222 0.90 -12.32 16.84
CA ASP A 222 -0.37 -11.91 16.22
C ASP A 222 -0.13 -11.35 14.84
N VAL A 223 -0.77 -11.94 13.84
CA VAL A 223 -0.73 -11.52 12.44
C VAL A 223 -1.98 -10.71 12.13
N ILE A 224 -1.87 -9.39 12.30
CA ILE A 224 -2.94 -8.44 11.99
C ILE A 224 -2.70 -7.90 10.58
N ARG A 225 -3.61 -8.20 9.63
CA ARG A 225 -3.46 -7.84 8.21
C ARG A 225 -4.81 -7.68 7.51
N ALA A 226 -4.82 -7.23 6.26
CA ALA A 226 -6.04 -7.04 5.49
C ALA A 226 -6.73 -8.37 5.11
N GLU A 227 -8.07 -8.37 5.03
CA GLU A 227 -8.90 -9.55 4.72
C GLU A 227 -8.63 -10.18 3.35
N GLU A 228 -7.98 -9.46 2.43
CA GLU A 228 -7.57 -10.02 1.13
C GLU A 228 -6.61 -11.21 1.27
N TRP A 229 -5.96 -11.35 2.42
CA TRP A 229 -5.06 -12.44 2.73
C TRP A 229 -5.72 -13.69 3.32
N ILE A 230 -7.05 -13.66 3.58
CA ILE A 230 -7.79 -14.80 4.11
C ILE A 230 -7.61 -16.03 3.21
N SER A 231 -7.70 -15.87 1.89
CA SER A 231 -7.53 -16.98 0.92
C SER A 231 -6.10 -17.54 0.87
N SER A 232 -5.12 -16.81 1.37
CA SER A 232 -3.72 -17.26 1.49
C SER A 232 -3.44 -17.96 2.81
N THR A 233 -4.27 -17.73 3.84
CA THR A 233 -4.05 -18.24 5.19
C THR A 233 -3.96 -19.78 5.26
N PRO A 234 -4.76 -20.58 4.54
CA PRO A 234 -4.62 -22.03 4.58
C PRO A 234 -3.23 -22.52 4.14
N LYS A 235 -2.59 -21.83 3.19
CA LYS A 235 -1.21 -22.12 2.77
C LYS A 235 -0.21 -21.84 3.91
N HIS A 236 -0.41 -20.74 4.64
CA HIS A 236 0.42 -20.42 5.79
C HIS A 236 0.24 -21.44 6.92
N VAL A 237 -0.98 -21.83 7.22
CA VAL A 237 -1.27 -22.89 8.22
C VAL A 237 -0.55 -24.19 7.87
N LEU A 238 -0.65 -24.62 6.61
CA LEU A 238 0.03 -25.82 6.12
C LEU A 238 1.56 -25.69 6.22
N LEU A 239 2.13 -24.51 5.99
CA LEU A 239 3.57 -24.26 6.18
C LEU A 239 3.97 -24.34 7.65
N TYR A 240 3.22 -23.72 8.58
CA TYR A 240 3.47 -23.86 10.02
C TYR A 240 3.43 -25.33 10.45
N GLN A 241 2.45 -26.10 9.97
CA GLN A 241 2.35 -27.53 10.23
C GLN A 241 3.54 -28.31 9.65
N ALA A 242 3.94 -28.01 8.41
CA ALA A 242 5.08 -28.66 7.73
C ALA A 242 6.42 -28.41 8.45
N PHE A 243 6.59 -27.25 9.08
CA PHE A 243 7.73 -26.92 9.90
C PHE A 243 7.62 -27.43 11.37
N GLY A 244 6.42 -27.86 11.81
CA GLY A 244 6.17 -28.20 13.20
C GLY A 244 6.19 -26.99 14.16
N TRP A 245 5.86 -25.80 13.64
CA TRP A 245 5.91 -24.56 14.40
C TRP A 245 4.54 -24.19 15.00
N PRO A 246 4.51 -23.51 16.16
CA PRO A 246 3.30 -22.94 16.71
C PRO A 246 2.79 -21.82 15.77
N MET A 247 1.48 -21.79 15.56
CA MET A 247 0.87 -20.74 14.73
C MET A 247 0.65 -19.46 15.53
N PRO A 248 0.84 -18.27 14.93
CA PRO A 248 0.36 -17.02 15.51
C PRO A 248 -1.17 -16.94 15.48
N ARG A 249 -1.75 -16.01 16.23
CA ARG A 249 -3.17 -15.66 16.10
C ARG A 249 -3.39 -14.84 14.83
N PHE A 250 -4.45 -15.08 14.10
CA PHE A 250 -4.78 -14.38 12.86
C PHE A 250 -5.94 -13.40 13.06
N TRP A 251 -5.73 -12.17 12.59
CA TRP A 251 -6.70 -11.09 12.63
C TRP A 251 -6.80 -10.48 11.23
N HIS A 252 -7.90 -10.72 10.50
CA HIS A 252 -8.08 -10.17 9.17
C HIS A 252 -9.03 -8.97 9.20
N MET A 253 -8.41 -7.79 9.07
CA MET A 253 -9.10 -6.51 9.08
C MET A 253 -9.87 -6.27 7.78
N PRO A 254 -11.05 -5.63 7.85
CA PRO A 254 -11.83 -5.30 6.67
C PRO A 254 -11.07 -4.32 5.76
N LEU A 255 -11.30 -4.44 4.44
CA LEU A 255 -10.77 -3.52 3.45
C LEU A 255 -11.51 -2.18 3.50
N LEU A 256 -10.77 -1.09 3.35
CA LEU A 256 -11.36 0.22 3.12
C LEU A 256 -12.08 0.24 1.77
N ARG A 257 -13.30 0.79 1.75
CA ARG A 257 -14.17 0.78 0.57
C ARG A 257 -14.55 2.18 0.15
N ASN A 258 -14.89 2.35 -1.11
CA ASN A 258 -15.56 3.54 -1.62
C ASN A 258 -17.06 3.51 -1.24
N HIS A 259 -17.77 4.62 -1.44
CA HIS A 259 -19.24 4.70 -1.21
C HIS A 259 -20.05 3.66 -2.01
N ASP A 260 -19.58 3.26 -3.19
CA ASP A 260 -20.16 2.20 -4.00
C ASP A 260 -19.78 0.78 -3.60
N LYS A 261 -19.19 0.62 -2.40
CA LYS A 261 -18.71 -0.64 -1.82
C LYS A 261 -17.53 -1.30 -2.55
N SER A 262 -17.02 -0.72 -3.63
CA SER A 262 -15.78 -1.19 -4.27
C SER A 262 -14.58 -0.95 -3.35
N LYS A 263 -13.51 -1.77 -3.48
CA LYS A 263 -12.23 -1.55 -2.77
C LYS A 263 -11.71 -0.15 -3.08
N ILE A 264 -11.21 0.56 -2.06
CA ILE A 264 -10.59 1.87 -2.26
C ILE A 264 -9.46 1.77 -3.28
N SER A 265 -9.42 2.69 -4.22
CA SER A 265 -8.45 2.68 -5.31
C SER A 265 -8.09 4.09 -5.76
N LYS A 266 -6.91 4.22 -6.38
CA LYS A 266 -6.39 5.49 -6.92
C LYS A 266 -7.35 6.21 -7.88
N ARG A 267 -8.29 5.50 -8.50
CA ARG A 267 -9.25 6.07 -9.46
C ARG A 267 -10.34 6.93 -8.81
N LYS A 268 -10.71 6.64 -7.56
CA LYS A 268 -11.87 7.28 -6.88
C LYS A 268 -11.49 8.13 -5.69
N ASN A 269 -10.38 7.82 -5.04
CA ASN A 269 -9.89 8.56 -3.87
C ASN A 269 -8.37 8.62 -3.90
N PRO A 270 -7.75 9.69 -3.38
CA PRO A 270 -6.33 9.70 -3.10
C PRO A 270 -6.01 8.58 -2.08
N VAL A 271 -5.18 7.63 -2.47
CA VAL A 271 -4.80 6.51 -1.59
C VAL A 271 -3.38 6.63 -1.04
N SER A 272 -2.57 7.56 -1.59
CA SER A 272 -1.21 7.84 -1.15
C SER A 272 -1.20 8.65 0.14
N LEU A 273 -0.47 8.22 1.16
CA LEU A 273 -0.27 8.99 2.39
C LEU A 273 0.46 10.31 2.13
N ILE A 274 1.32 10.34 1.12
CA ILE A 274 2.04 11.55 0.71
C ILE A 274 1.05 12.64 0.27
N TYR A 275 -0.05 12.28 -0.41
CA TYR A 275 -1.10 13.22 -0.78
C TYR A 275 -1.65 13.94 0.45
N TYR A 276 -2.00 13.22 1.52
CA TYR A 276 -2.60 13.81 2.72
C TYR A 276 -1.65 14.79 3.39
N ARG A 277 -0.38 14.40 3.52
CA ARG A 277 0.66 15.28 4.05
C ARG A 277 0.83 16.54 3.21
N GLN A 278 0.95 16.40 1.89
CA GLN A 278 1.14 17.53 0.96
C GLN A 278 -0.11 18.41 0.84
N ALA A 279 -1.30 17.85 1.01
CA ALA A 279 -2.56 18.59 1.01
C ALA A 279 -2.82 19.34 2.34
N GLY A 280 -1.94 19.17 3.34
CA GLY A 280 -2.05 19.87 4.63
C GLY A 280 -3.00 19.21 5.63
N PHE A 281 -3.25 17.90 5.50
CA PHE A 281 -3.92 17.17 6.58
C PHE A 281 -2.98 17.01 7.77
N LEU A 282 -3.54 17.14 8.97
CA LEU A 282 -2.84 16.88 10.21
C LEU A 282 -2.75 15.37 10.46
N PRO A 283 -1.60 14.85 10.91
CA PRO A 283 -1.46 13.42 11.20
C PRO A 283 -2.46 12.93 12.26
N GLU A 284 -2.77 13.74 13.26
CA GLU A 284 -3.76 13.44 14.30
C GLU A 284 -5.17 13.27 13.71
N ALA A 285 -5.55 14.10 12.75
CA ALA A 285 -6.85 14.00 12.07
C ALA A 285 -6.93 12.74 11.20
N VAL A 286 -5.84 12.39 10.50
CA VAL A 286 -5.77 11.17 9.71
C VAL A 286 -5.84 9.93 10.60
N LEU A 287 -5.09 9.88 11.71
CA LEU A 287 -5.14 8.76 12.66
C LEU A 287 -6.52 8.62 13.31
N ASN A 288 -7.09 9.72 13.77
CA ASN A 288 -8.44 9.73 14.37
C ASN A 288 -9.46 9.19 13.35
N PHE A 289 -9.41 9.67 12.10
CA PHE A 289 -10.30 9.19 11.06
C PHE A 289 -10.14 7.67 10.80
N LEU A 290 -8.89 7.19 10.70
CA LEU A 290 -8.63 5.75 10.55
C LEU A 290 -9.11 4.94 11.77
N GLY A 291 -8.96 5.47 12.97
CA GLY A 291 -9.49 4.86 14.21
C GLY A 291 -11.02 4.79 14.26
N LEU A 292 -11.72 5.74 13.65
CA LEU A 292 -13.19 5.71 13.51
C LEU A 292 -13.64 4.61 12.54
N LEU A 293 -12.81 4.32 11.53
CA LEU A 293 -13.13 3.28 10.55
C LEU A 293 -13.12 1.90 11.20
N GLY A 294 -14.20 1.15 11.01
CA GLY A 294 -14.34 -0.18 11.57
C GLY A 294 -14.92 -0.24 12.99
N GLY A 295 -14.94 0.85 13.75
CA GLY A 295 -15.65 0.93 15.04
C GLY A 295 -14.92 0.28 16.22
N GLY A 296 -13.58 0.36 16.25
CA GLY A 296 -12.78 -0.15 17.38
C GLY A 296 -12.86 0.68 18.66
N MET A 297 -13.21 1.97 18.57
CA MET A 297 -13.49 2.81 19.74
C MET A 297 -14.89 2.52 20.30
N PRO A 298 -15.09 2.59 21.64
CA PRO A 298 -16.42 2.49 22.24
C PRO A 298 -17.36 3.57 21.70
N ALA A 299 -18.61 3.20 21.42
CA ALA A 299 -19.60 4.13 20.85
C ALA A 299 -19.99 5.28 21.79
N ASP A 300 -19.86 5.05 23.09
CA ASP A 300 -20.14 6.01 24.17
C ASP A 300 -18.88 6.78 24.64
N PHE A 301 -17.74 6.55 24.00
CA PHE A 301 -16.48 7.24 24.36
C PHE A 301 -16.69 8.76 24.37
N ASN A 302 -16.37 9.41 25.50
CA ASN A 302 -16.55 10.85 25.74
C ASN A 302 -17.91 11.38 25.23
N ASN A 303 -19.02 10.74 25.61
CA ASN A 303 -20.39 11.08 25.20
C ASN A 303 -20.64 10.98 23.68
N GLY A 304 -19.97 10.04 23.03
CA GLY A 304 -20.13 9.79 21.58
C GLY A 304 -19.39 10.77 20.67
N THR A 305 -18.37 11.47 21.19
CA THR A 305 -17.51 12.29 20.35
C THR A 305 -16.77 11.46 19.33
N GLU A 306 -16.63 11.97 18.13
CA GLU A 306 -15.80 11.35 17.08
C GLU A 306 -14.36 11.88 17.08
N LYS A 307 -14.01 12.77 17.99
CA LYS A 307 -12.66 13.33 18.12
C LYS A 307 -11.93 12.72 19.30
N PHE A 308 -10.81 12.06 19.02
CA PHE A 308 -9.94 11.42 20.00
C PHE A 308 -8.48 11.38 19.55
N THR A 309 -7.59 11.43 20.50
CA THR A 309 -6.14 11.39 20.29
C THR A 309 -5.63 9.98 20.14
N LEU A 310 -4.38 9.83 19.65
CA LEU A 310 -3.69 8.54 19.61
C LEU A 310 -3.54 7.92 21.01
N ALA A 311 -3.29 8.76 22.04
CA ALA A 311 -3.19 8.29 23.42
C ALA A 311 -4.52 7.74 23.95
N GLU A 312 -5.64 8.40 23.65
CA GLU A 312 -6.98 7.90 23.99
C GLU A 312 -7.31 6.60 23.24
N MET A 313 -6.90 6.48 21.96
CA MET A 313 -7.02 5.21 21.23
C MET A 313 -6.18 4.11 21.87
N GLN A 314 -4.95 4.38 22.31
CA GLN A 314 -4.13 3.40 23.02
C GLN A 314 -4.77 2.86 24.30
N GLN A 315 -5.60 3.65 24.95
CA GLN A 315 -6.30 3.24 26.19
C GLN A 315 -7.61 2.51 25.93
N ASN A 316 -8.34 2.89 24.88
CA ASN A 316 -9.76 2.53 24.73
C ASN A 316 -10.09 1.74 23.46
N PHE A 317 -9.19 1.68 22.48
CA PHE A 317 -9.45 0.98 21.20
C PHE A 317 -9.41 -0.53 21.40
N GLU A 318 -10.46 -1.24 20.99
CA GLU A 318 -10.55 -2.68 21.09
C GLU A 318 -10.61 -3.33 19.70
N VAL A 319 -9.55 -4.02 19.30
CA VAL A 319 -9.45 -4.67 17.98
C VAL A 319 -10.60 -5.68 17.75
N LYS A 320 -11.04 -6.39 18.80
CA LYS A 320 -12.17 -7.33 18.72
C LYS A 320 -13.51 -6.68 18.39
N ASN A 321 -13.66 -5.36 18.59
CA ASN A 321 -14.89 -4.62 18.29
C ASN A 321 -14.94 -4.14 16.83
N ILE A 322 -13.89 -4.36 16.03
CA ILE A 322 -13.85 -3.98 14.62
C ILE A 322 -14.93 -4.75 13.85
N ARG A 323 -15.78 -3.99 13.15
CA ARG A 323 -16.84 -4.55 12.30
C ARG A 323 -16.24 -5.10 11.02
N THR A 324 -16.59 -6.32 10.65
CA THR A 324 -16.06 -7.02 9.47
C THR A 324 -16.63 -6.55 8.13
N GLY A 325 -17.70 -5.74 8.13
CA GLY A 325 -18.24 -5.11 6.93
C GLY A 325 -17.39 -3.90 6.53
N GLY A 326 -16.59 -3.98 5.47
CA GLY A 326 -15.59 -2.98 5.10
C GLY A 326 -16.06 -1.52 5.23
N PRO A 327 -15.34 -0.68 6.01
CA PRO A 327 -15.73 0.71 6.27
C PRO A 327 -15.56 1.58 5.02
N VAL A 328 -16.45 2.57 4.87
CA VAL A 328 -16.38 3.53 3.78
C VAL A 328 -15.36 4.62 4.12
N PHE A 329 -14.39 4.79 3.24
CA PHE A 329 -13.41 5.87 3.31
C PHE A 329 -14.04 7.15 2.74
N ASP A 330 -14.56 7.99 3.61
CA ASP A 330 -15.20 9.26 3.26
C ASP A 330 -14.23 10.43 3.43
N LEU A 331 -13.71 10.93 2.31
CA LEU A 331 -12.80 12.08 2.29
C LEU A 331 -13.47 13.37 2.81
N THR A 332 -14.77 13.52 2.62
CA THR A 332 -15.52 14.67 3.14
C THR A 332 -15.52 14.67 4.65
N LYS A 333 -15.75 13.50 5.26
CA LYS A 333 -15.67 13.33 6.71
C LYS A 333 -14.25 13.57 7.24
N LEU A 334 -13.21 13.07 6.52
CA LEU A 334 -11.83 13.33 6.90
C LEU A 334 -11.50 14.84 6.84
N LYS A 335 -11.93 15.55 5.80
CA LYS A 335 -11.75 17.01 5.70
C LYS A 335 -12.46 17.76 6.83
N TRP A 336 -13.68 17.36 7.13
CA TRP A 336 -14.43 17.95 8.26
C TRP A 336 -13.68 17.75 9.58
N LEU A 337 -13.26 16.53 9.88
CA LEU A 337 -12.52 16.19 11.08
C LEU A 337 -11.19 16.96 11.17
N ASN A 338 -10.46 17.04 10.07
CA ASN A 338 -9.22 17.85 10.00
C ASN A 338 -9.50 19.33 10.32
N GLY A 339 -10.61 19.88 9.83
CA GLY A 339 -11.07 21.22 10.17
C GLY A 339 -11.35 21.40 11.66
N GLU A 340 -11.90 20.37 12.34
CA GLU A 340 -12.11 20.41 13.80
C GLU A 340 -10.78 20.50 14.57
N TYR A 341 -9.74 19.80 14.12
CA TYR A 341 -8.41 19.91 14.71
C TYR A 341 -7.78 21.29 14.48
N LEU A 342 -7.84 21.80 13.23
CA LEU A 342 -7.29 23.11 12.88
C LEU A 342 -7.96 24.24 13.66
N ARG A 343 -9.30 24.22 13.80
CA ARG A 343 -10.05 25.24 14.56
C ARG A 343 -9.77 25.21 16.05
N ALA A 344 -9.38 24.08 16.59
CA ALA A 344 -9.06 23.92 18.01
C ALA A 344 -7.61 24.31 18.34
N MET A 345 -6.75 24.54 17.35
CA MET A 345 -5.37 24.96 17.58
C MET A 345 -5.28 26.38 18.15
N ALA A 346 -4.30 26.60 19.01
CA ALA A 346 -3.91 27.98 19.34
C ALA A 346 -3.30 28.64 18.06
N PRO A 347 -3.44 29.98 17.92
CA PRO A 347 -2.91 30.69 16.75
C PRO A 347 -1.43 30.45 16.48
N ALA A 348 -0.60 30.28 17.51
CA ALA A 348 0.81 30.00 17.38
C ALA A 348 1.06 28.59 16.80
N ASP A 349 0.31 27.58 17.26
CA ASP A 349 0.42 26.20 16.79
C ASP A 349 -0.09 26.08 15.34
N PHE A 350 -1.18 26.77 15.02
CA PHE A 350 -1.68 26.84 13.65
C PHE A 350 -0.65 27.47 12.72
N TYR A 351 -0.01 28.57 13.12
CA TYR A 351 1.08 29.18 12.34
C TYR A 351 2.27 28.23 12.19
N ALA A 352 2.68 27.53 13.24
CA ALA A 352 3.74 26.54 13.18
C ALA A 352 3.40 25.38 12.22
N ALA A 353 2.15 24.90 12.24
CA ALA A 353 1.66 23.88 11.32
C ALA A 353 1.72 24.36 9.86
N LEU A 354 1.32 25.59 9.55
CA LEU A 354 1.47 26.17 8.21
C LEU A 354 2.93 26.23 7.78
N ARG A 355 3.84 26.68 8.66
CA ARG A 355 5.28 26.81 8.37
C ARG A 355 5.98 25.46 8.22
N SER A 356 5.54 24.43 8.86
CA SER A 356 6.13 23.09 8.74
C SER A 356 5.56 22.26 7.57
N THR A 357 4.47 22.71 6.95
CA THR A 357 3.78 21.99 5.87
C THR A 357 3.71 22.82 4.58
N VAL A 358 2.58 23.47 4.35
CA VAL A 358 2.26 24.15 3.09
C VAL A 358 3.12 25.40 2.82
N LEU A 359 3.67 26.03 3.86
CA LEU A 359 4.55 27.20 3.76
C LEU A 359 5.98 26.88 4.25
N SER A 360 6.43 25.63 4.16
CA SER A 360 7.79 25.27 4.58
C SER A 360 8.84 25.97 3.71
N ASP A 361 9.96 26.39 4.35
CA ASP A 361 11.03 27.07 3.64
C ASP A 361 11.58 26.27 2.46
N ALA A 362 11.68 24.95 2.61
CA ALA A 362 12.11 24.04 1.54
C ALA A 362 11.12 24.05 0.35
N TYR A 363 9.81 24.03 0.62
CA TYR A 363 8.80 24.08 -0.45
C TYR A 363 8.78 25.45 -1.14
N LEU A 364 8.80 26.52 -0.35
CA LEU A 364 8.85 27.87 -0.88
C LEU A 364 10.11 28.16 -1.70
N ALA A 365 11.27 27.64 -1.30
CA ALA A 365 12.51 27.77 -2.05
C ALA A 365 12.44 27.09 -3.42
N GLN A 366 11.86 25.90 -3.51
CA GLN A 366 11.64 25.21 -4.79
C GLN A 366 10.73 26.02 -5.71
N ILE A 367 9.59 26.52 -5.18
CA ILE A 367 8.66 27.36 -5.93
C ILE A 367 9.34 28.64 -6.39
N ALA A 368 10.07 29.34 -5.53
CA ALA A 368 10.75 30.58 -5.83
C ALA A 368 11.76 30.41 -6.99
N GLY A 369 12.48 29.30 -7.02
CA GLY A 369 13.41 28.98 -8.11
C GLY A 369 12.75 28.94 -9.49
N THR A 370 11.46 28.59 -9.59
CA THR A 370 10.74 28.51 -10.89
C THR A 370 10.28 29.87 -11.41
N ILE A 371 10.19 30.89 -10.55
CA ILE A 371 9.61 32.19 -10.91
C ILE A 371 10.63 33.35 -10.89
N GLN A 372 11.82 33.18 -10.29
CA GLN A 372 12.79 34.25 -10.06
C GLN A 372 13.09 35.08 -11.32
N THR A 373 13.16 34.47 -12.49
CA THR A 373 13.41 35.14 -13.76
C THR A 373 12.16 35.71 -14.44
N ARG A 374 11.00 35.61 -13.80
CA ARG A 374 9.67 35.91 -14.39
C ARG A 374 8.92 36.99 -13.66
N ILE A 375 9.45 37.47 -12.54
CA ILE A 375 8.86 38.52 -11.72
C ILE A 375 9.78 39.76 -11.69
N GLU A 376 9.18 40.91 -11.65
CA GLU A 376 9.85 42.20 -11.47
C GLU A 376 9.68 42.72 -10.03
N LEU A 377 8.61 42.29 -9.35
CA LEU A 377 8.29 42.69 -7.97
C LEU A 377 8.00 41.42 -7.15
N LEU A 378 8.46 41.38 -5.90
CA LEU A 378 8.19 40.24 -4.99
C LEU A 378 6.69 40.01 -4.75
N SER A 379 5.86 41.06 -4.84
CA SER A 379 4.41 40.96 -4.73
C SER A 379 3.75 40.11 -5.81
N GLN A 380 4.41 39.94 -6.98
CA GLN A 380 3.94 39.09 -8.07
C GLN A 380 4.11 37.59 -7.78
N PHE A 381 4.76 37.25 -6.68
CA PHE A 381 4.90 35.85 -6.24
C PHE A 381 3.54 35.14 -6.18
N GLY A 382 2.54 35.77 -5.54
CA GLY A 382 1.21 35.20 -5.38
C GLY A 382 0.52 34.92 -6.71
N ASP A 383 0.61 35.82 -7.67
CA ASP A 383 -0.07 35.71 -8.96
C ASP A 383 0.38 34.49 -9.77
N LEU A 384 1.68 34.17 -9.72
CA LEU A 384 2.27 33.06 -10.47
C LEU A 384 2.25 31.72 -9.71
N THR A 385 2.07 31.73 -8.38
CA THR A 385 2.25 30.54 -7.53
C THR A 385 1.00 30.10 -6.79
N ASN A 386 -0.09 30.85 -6.88
CA ASN A 386 -1.35 30.53 -6.17
C ASN A 386 -1.78 29.06 -6.34
N PHE A 387 -1.61 28.48 -7.52
CA PHE A 387 -2.01 27.10 -7.79
C PHE A 387 -1.26 26.07 -6.95
N PHE A 388 -0.08 26.37 -6.42
CA PHE A 388 0.66 25.48 -5.52
C PHE A 388 -0.04 25.31 -4.16
N PHE A 389 -0.84 26.29 -3.76
CA PHE A 389 -1.51 26.36 -2.45
C PHE A 389 -3.02 26.12 -2.53
N ALA A 390 -3.63 26.34 -3.69
CA ALA A 390 -5.06 26.14 -3.89
C ALA A 390 -5.44 24.65 -3.82
N ASP A 391 -6.44 24.28 -3.00
CA ASP A 391 -6.99 22.91 -2.96
C ASP A 391 -7.77 22.60 -4.24
N ASN A 392 -8.54 23.55 -4.70
CA ASN A 392 -9.47 23.35 -5.80
C ASN A 392 -9.29 24.40 -6.90
N ILE A 393 -9.10 23.94 -8.14
CA ILE A 393 -8.98 24.77 -9.32
C ILE A 393 -9.94 24.24 -10.37
N HIS A 394 -10.81 25.12 -10.85
CA HIS A 394 -11.75 24.84 -11.94
C HIS A 394 -11.61 25.92 -13.01
N PRO A 395 -10.72 25.70 -14.02
CA PRO A 395 -10.61 26.66 -15.12
C PRO A 395 -11.94 26.76 -15.89
N PRO A 396 -12.33 27.97 -16.34
CA PRO A 396 -13.44 28.10 -17.27
C PRO A 396 -13.11 27.44 -18.62
N VAL A 397 -14.14 27.10 -19.39
CA VAL A 397 -13.98 26.32 -20.63
C VAL A 397 -13.04 27.02 -21.62
N GLU A 398 -13.07 28.34 -21.67
CA GLU A 398 -12.27 29.17 -22.56
C GLU A 398 -10.76 29.07 -22.28
N VAL A 399 -10.38 28.63 -21.06
CA VAL A 399 -8.98 28.51 -20.65
C VAL A 399 -8.41 27.15 -21.07
N PHE A 400 -9.21 26.09 -21.05
CA PHE A 400 -8.69 24.73 -21.30
C PHE A 400 -9.09 24.15 -22.65
N LEU A 401 -10.14 24.69 -23.33
CA LEU A 401 -10.61 24.19 -24.61
C LEU A 401 -9.82 24.80 -25.78
N PRO A 402 -9.04 24.01 -26.55
CA PRO A 402 -8.35 24.51 -27.73
C PRO A 402 -9.35 24.91 -28.83
N LYS A 403 -9.07 26.00 -29.54
CA LYS A 403 -9.96 26.58 -30.57
C LYS A 403 -10.41 25.60 -31.67
N LYS A 404 -9.60 24.59 -31.97
CA LYS A 404 -9.84 23.62 -33.05
C LYS A 404 -10.35 22.25 -32.56
N ARG A 405 -10.69 22.12 -31.28
CA ARG A 405 -11.13 20.86 -30.67
C ARG A 405 -12.51 21.00 -30.06
N THR A 406 -13.23 19.90 -30.02
CA THR A 406 -14.48 19.82 -29.27
C THR A 406 -14.18 19.59 -27.77
N LEU A 407 -15.19 19.86 -26.93
CA LEU A 407 -15.07 19.57 -25.51
C LEU A 407 -14.89 18.06 -25.25
N GLU A 408 -15.61 17.23 -26.02
CA GLU A 408 -15.54 15.77 -25.90
C GLU A 408 -14.12 15.25 -26.23
N GLU A 409 -13.54 15.67 -27.34
CA GLU A 409 -12.15 15.34 -27.73
C GLU A 409 -11.15 15.81 -26.67
N THR A 410 -11.37 17.01 -26.11
CA THR A 410 -10.49 17.60 -25.10
C THR A 410 -10.52 16.82 -23.79
N LEU A 411 -11.70 16.44 -23.32
CA LEU A 411 -11.84 15.62 -22.11
C LEU A 411 -11.31 14.21 -22.32
N ALA A 412 -11.54 13.59 -23.49
CA ALA A 412 -10.97 12.30 -23.82
C ALA A 412 -9.43 12.34 -23.81
N PHE A 413 -8.82 13.37 -24.37
CA PHE A 413 -7.36 13.54 -24.35
C PHE A 413 -6.82 13.81 -22.95
N ALA A 414 -7.54 14.53 -22.10
CA ALA A 414 -7.16 14.73 -20.70
C ALA A 414 -7.16 13.41 -19.90
N VAL A 415 -8.06 12.46 -20.24
CA VAL A 415 -8.03 11.10 -19.66
C VAL A 415 -6.77 10.33 -20.09
N GLU A 416 -6.37 10.46 -21.36
CA GLU A 416 -5.12 9.85 -21.85
C GLU A 416 -3.88 10.48 -21.19
N GLN A 417 -3.85 11.83 -21.02
CA GLN A 417 -2.79 12.51 -20.28
C GLN A 417 -2.69 11.99 -18.83
N LEU A 418 -3.84 11.81 -18.16
CA LEU A 418 -3.88 11.27 -16.81
C LEU A 418 -3.28 9.86 -16.75
N ALA A 419 -3.64 8.98 -17.69
CA ALA A 419 -3.14 7.61 -17.76
C ALA A 419 -1.62 7.55 -17.99
N VAL A 420 -1.10 8.39 -18.90
CA VAL A 420 0.34 8.49 -19.16
C VAL A 420 1.08 9.00 -17.92
N LEU A 421 0.59 10.05 -17.27
CA LEU A 421 1.21 10.61 -16.06
C LEU A 421 1.17 9.63 -14.87
N GLU A 422 0.14 8.79 -14.77
CA GLU A 422 0.09 7.71 -13.77
C GLU A 422 1.23 6.71 -13.93
N ALA A 423 1.59 6.38 -15.17
CA ALA A 423 2.62 5.39 -15.50
C ALA A 423 4.05 5.99 -15.53
N THR A 424 4.20 7.33 -15.56
CA THR A 424 5.50 8.00 -15.76
C THR A 424 6.21 8.24 -14.41
N ASP A 425 7.52 8.09 -14.40
CA ASP A 425 8.37 8.51 -13.27
C ASP A 425 8.27 10.02 -13.07
N TRP A 426 8.22 10.45 -11.77
CA TRP A 426 7.87 11.84 -11.45
C TRP A 426 9.09 12.75 -11.42
N ILE A 427 9.77 12.84 -12.56
CA ILE A 427 10.89 13.74 -12.84
C ILE A 427 10.62 14.47 -14.16
N ALA A 428 11.13 15.70 -14.31
CA ALA A 428 10.87 16.52 -15.48
C ALA A 428 11.33 15.85 -16.79
N GLU A 429 12.48 15.17 -16.73
CA GLU A 429 13.12 14.46 -17.83
C GLU A 429 12.31 13.26 -18.34
N ALA A 430 11.40 12.71 -17.52
CA ALA A 430 10.50 11.62 -17.91
C ALA A 430 9.11 12.14 -18.32
N ILE A 431 8.59 13.13 -17.61
CA ILE A 431 7.25 13.69 -17.85
C ILE A 431 7.15 14.34 -19.21
N GLU A 432 8.12 15.18 -19.57
CA GLU A 432 8.08 15.95 -20.83
C GLU A 432 8.10 15.06 -22.08
N PRO A 433 9.02 14.07 -22.23
CA PRO A 433 9.00 13.14 -23.36
C PRO A 433 7.73 12.28 -23.42
N ALA A 434 7.21 11.83 -22.27
CA ALA A 434 6.00 11.01 -22.24
C ALA A 434 4.78 11.79 -22.77
N LEU A 435 4.63 13.05 -22.37
CA LEU A 435 3.58 13.92 -22.88
C LEU A 435 3.76 14.25 -24.37
N LYS A 436 4.99 14.50 -24.85
CA LYS A 436 5.27 14.75 -26.27
C LYS A 436 4.88 13.53 -27.11
N LYS A 437 5.30 12.34 -26.69
CA LYS A 437 4.95 11.07 -27.37
C LYS A 437 3.44 10.88 -27.45
N LEU A 438 2.70 11.09 -26.36
CA LEU A 438 1.25 11.03 -26.37
C LEU A 438 0.64 12.00 -27.38
N GLY A 439 1.16 13.26 -27.44
CA GLY A 439 0.69 14.27 -28.41
C GLY A 439 0.89 13.82 -29.85
N GLU A 440 2.05 13.26 -30.18
CA GLU A 440 2.33 12.72 -31.52
C GLU A 440 1.40 11.57 -31.88
N GLU A 441 1.23 10.58 -30.99
CA GLU A 441 0.35 9.43 -31.20
C GLU A 441 -1.13 9.82 -31.41
N LYS A 442 -1.59 10.87 -30.73
CA LYS A 442 -2.99 11.33 -30.78
C LYS A 442 -3.21 12.56 -31.71
N GLN A 443 -2.19 12.96 -32.43
CA GLN A 443 -2.24 14.12 -33.35
C GLN A 443 -2.63 15.44 -32.65
N TRP A 444 -2.07 15.65 -31.45
CA TRP A 444 -2.15 16.90 -30.70
C TRP A 444 -0.84 17.66 -30.83
N SER A 445 -0.89 18.93 -31.16
CA SER A 445 0.31 19.75 -31.16
C SER A 445 0.91 19.85 -29.75
N VAL A 446 2.23 19.99 -29.67
CA VAL A 446 2.92 20.17 -28.36
C VAL A 446 2.28 21.32 -27.57
N LYS A 447 1.93 22.42 -28.27
CA LYS A 447 1.28 23.58 -27.63
C LYS A 447 -0.09 23.22 -27.03
N GLU A 448 -0.97 22.57 -27.78
CA GLU A 448 -2.32 22.19 -27.29
C GLU A 448 -2.21 21.20 -26.12
N ASN A 449 -1.34 20.20 -26.24
CA ASN A 449 -1.11 19.18 -25.22
C ASN A 449 -0.67 19.82 -23.87
N PHE A 450 0.41 20.61 -23.90
CA PHE A 450 0.94 21.23 -22.68
C PHE A 450 0.03 22.34 -22.13
N MET A 451 -0.68 23.08 -23.00
CA MET A 451 -1.63 24.10 -22.55
C MET A 451 -2.84 23.52 -21.86
N LEU A 452 -3.37 22.38 -22.33
CA LEU A 452 -4.49 21.69 -21.67
C LEU A 452 -4.09 21.26 -20.26
N LEU A 453 -2.96 20.55 -20.11
CA LEU A 453 -2.48 20.11 -18.81
C LEU A 453 -2.20 21.31 -17.87
N ARG A 454 -1.58 22.37 -18.40
CA ARG A 454 -1.36 23.62 -17.67
C ARG A 454 -2.67 24.20 -17.15
N ALA A 455 -3.67 24.34 -18.01
CA ALA A 455 -4.96 24.88 -17.62
C ALA A 455 -5.64 24.06 -16.53
N ILE A 456 -5.61 22.72 -16.65
CA ILE A 456 -6.20 21.82 -15.65
C ILE A 456 -5.50 21.93 -14.30
N VAL A 457 -4.15 21.98 -14.30
CA VAL A 457 -3.38 21.95 -13.05
C VAL A 457 -3.26 23.33 -12.41
N THR A 458 -3.06 24.38 -13.20
CA THR A 458 -2.79 25.73 -12.68
C THR A 458 -3.98 26.67 -12.73
N GLY A 459 -5.05 26.32 -13.45
CA GLY A 459 -6.22 27.18 -13.69
C GLY A 459 -5.96 28.32 -14.68
N SER A 460 -4.77 28.40 -15.31
CA SER A 460 -4.34 29.51 -16.12
C SER A 460 -3.60 29.03 -17.38
N THR A 461 -3.60 29.87 -18.41
CA THR A 461 -2.77 29.68 -19.60
C THR A 461 -1.31 30.12 -19.37
N MET A 462 -1.03 30.83 -18.28
CA MET A 462 0.29 31.32 -17.89
C MET A 462 0.67 30.78 -16.52
N SER A 463 1.85 30.17 -16.41
CA SER A 463 2.42 29.66 -15.16
C SER A 463 3.94 29.57 -15.28
N PRO A 464 4.66 29.28 -14.21
CA PRO A 464 6.05 28.84 -14.29
C PRO A 464 6.22 27.62 -15.22
N PRO A 465 7.45 27.18 -15.52
CA PRO A 465 7.68 25.99 -16.36
C PRO A 465 6.85 24.82 -15.90
N LEU A 466 6.08 24.20 -16.82
CA LEU A 466 5.02 23.26 -16.42
C LEU A 466 5.58 22.00 -15.76
N THR A 467 6.56 21.35 -16.39
CA THR A 467 7.10 20.06 -15.92
C THR A 467 7.75 20.19 -14.55
N GLU A 468 8.55 21.22 -14.33
CA GLU A 468 9.16 21.53 -13.04
C GLU A 468 8.09 21.85 -11.99
N SER A 469 7.07 22.60 -12.38
CA SER A 469 5.93 22.89 -11.50
C SER A 469 5.17 21.63 -11.09
N LEU A 470 4.98 20.68 -12.00
CA LEU A 470 4.35 19.39 -11.70
C LEU A 470 5.19 18.57 -10.70
N VAL A 471 6.52 18.56 -10.90
CA VAL A 471 7.44 17.85 -9.97
C VAL A 471 7.33 18.43 -8.57
N ILE A 472 7.39 19.75 -8.41
CA ILE A 472 7.27 20.44 -7.12
C ILE A 472 5.88 20.26 -6.50
N PHE A 473 4.82 20.36 -7.30
CA PHE A 473 3.44 20.18 -6.85
C PHE A 473 3.19 18.73 -6.36
N GLY A 474 3.88 17.76 -6.94
CA GLY A 474 3.84 16.35 -6.58
C GLY A 474 2.84 15.54 -7.39
N LYS A 475 3.23 14.28 -7.68
CA LYS A 475 2.44 13.33 -8.49
C LYS A 475 1.02 13.18 -7.98
N ALA A 476 0.89 12.86 -6.68
CA ALA A 476 -0.40 12.54 -6.07
C ALA A 476 -1.40 13.70 -6.16
N ARG A 477 -0.95 14.94 -5.90
CA ARG A 477 -1.79 16.15 -5.99
C ARG A 477 -2.13 16.50 -7.44
N THR A 478 -1.21 16.34 -8.37
CA THR A 478 -1.46 16.57 -9.81
C THR A 478 -2.54 15.64 -10.33
N LEU A 479 -2.38 14.34 -10.09
CA LEU A 479 -3.35 13.32 -10.56
C LEU A 479 -4.72 13.49 -9.91
N ASP A 480 -4.79 13.81 -8.62
CA ASP A 480 -6.05 14.10 -7.93
C ASP A 480 -6.76 15.32 -8.52
N ARG A 481 -6.02 16.40 -8.81
CA ARG A 481 -6.57 17.61 -9.43
C ARG A 481 -7.14 17.33 -10.81
N MET A 482 -6.43 16.55 -11.64
CA MET A 482 -6.90 16.13 -12.96
C MET A 482 -8.17 15.27 -12.86
N ARG A 483 -8.23 14.32 -11.93
CA ARG A 483 -9.43 13.50 -11.72
C ARG A 483 -10.63 14.35 -11.31
N ARG A 484 -10.45 15.25 -10.33
CA ARG A 484 -11.52 16.15 -9.87
C ARG A 484 -12.02 17.07 -11.00
N PHE A 485 -11.12 17.57 -11.85
CA PHE A 485 -11.48 18.33 -13.03
C PHE A 485 -12.34 17.50 -14.00
N LEU A 486 -11.92 16.30 -14.36
CA LEU A 486 -12.62 15.40 -15.26
C LEU A 486 -14.00 15.01 -14.71
N ASP A 487 -14.10 14.70 -13.42
CA ASP A 487 -15.36 14.36 -12.75
C ASP A 487 -16.35 15.54 -12.76
N ALA A 488 -15.85 16.75 -12.54
CA ALA A 488 -16.68 17.96 -12.54
C ALA A 488 -17.23 18.25 -13.96
N GLU A 489 -16.39 18.17 -14.98
CA GLU A 489 -16.81 18.41 -16.37
C GLU A 489 -17.74 17.33 -16.89
N ASN A 490 -17.53 16.06 -16.55
CA ASN A 490 -18.43 14.97 -16.87
C ASN A 490 -19.83 15.15 -16.24
N LYS A 491 -19.89 15.60 -14.99
CA LYS A 491 -21.17 15.91 -14.31
C LYS A 491 -21.90 17.07 -14.99
N LYS A 492 -21.21 18.14 -15.37
CA LYS A 492 -21.81 19.27 -16.12
C LYS A 492 -22.36 18.83 -17.46
N ASN A 493 -21.65 17.95 -18.19
CA ASN A 493 -22.09 17.42 -19.47
C ASN A 493 -23.30 16.48 -19.34
N ALA A 494 -23.37 15.68 -18.29
CA ALA A 494 -24.52 14.81 -18.02
C ALA A 494 -25.80 15.61 -17.66
N GLN A 495 -25.67 16.79 -17.07
CA GLN A 495 -26.80 17.67 -16.73
C GLN A 495 -27.28 18.50 -17.92
N LYS A 496 -26.51 18.61 -19.00
CA LYS A 496 -26.90 19.32 -20.22
C LYS A 496 -27.57 18.43 -21.29
N LYS A 497 -27.48 17.11 -21.10
CA LYS A 497 -28.22 16.09 -21.89
C LYS A 497 -29.52 15.70 -21.18
#